data_cd98b28c471748ff92e5650aa9145760
#
_entry.id   cd98b28c471748ff92e5650aa9145760
#
_cell.length_a   1.000
_cell.length_b   1.000
_cell.length_c   1.000
_cell.angle_alpha   90.00
_cell.angle_beta   90.00
_cell.angle_gamma   90.00
#
_symmetry.space_group_name_H-M   'P 1'
#
loop_
_entity.id
_entity.type
_entity.pdbx_description
1 polymer ?
#
loop_
_entity_poly.entity_id
_entity_poly.type
_entity_poly.pdbx_seq_one_letter_code
_entity_poly.pdbx_strand_id
1 'polypeptide(L)'
;MLNTDHKSIARWSTPAVVLVIGVLSFWGGFARRWISDDGLIVLRTVRNLEAGNGPVFNMGERVEANTSTLWQYLIFLVRWVTHANLEGIAIYLGLFLAVAAMVVGTGASASVRSGAVLPAGALVYLALP
;
A
#
# COMPACT_ATOMS: atom_id res chain seq x y z
N MET A 1 -10.45 31.63 -31.57
CA MET A 1 -9.86 30.37 -32.07
C MET A 1 -8.73 29.89 -31.20
N LEU A 2 -8.88 29.91 -29.84
CA LEU A 2 -7.81 29.64 -28.87
C LEU A 2 -8.22 28.65 -27.75
N ASN A 3 -9.26 27.80 -27.99
CA ASN A 3 -9.84 26.99 -26.89
C ASN A 3 -9.59 25.46 -27.04
N THR A 4 -8.81 25.04 -28.02
CA THR A 4 -8.54 23.59 -28.25
C THR A 4 -7.27 23.11 -27.54
N ASP A 5 -6.27 23.98 -27.35
CA ASP A 5 -4.96 23.56 -26.83
C ASP A 5 -4.97 23.30 -25.31
N HIS A 6 -5.76 24.07 -24.53
CA HIS A 6 -5.84 23.87 -23.09
C HIS A 6 -6.47 22.53 -22.66
N LYS A 7 -7.44 22.03 -23.44
CA LYS A 7 -8.05 20.72 -23.18
C LYS A 7 -7.12 19.55 -23.51
N SER A 8 -6.27 19.69 -24.52
CA SER A 8 -5.32 18.68 -24.89
C SER A 8 -4.18 18.57 -23.86
N ILE A 9 -3.64 19.69 -23.41
CA ILE A 9 -2.58 19.73 -22.40
C ILE A 9 -3.05 19.13 -21.06
N ALA A 10 -4.27 19.47 -20.61
CA ALA A 10 -4.86 18.91 -19.40
C ALA A 10 -5.07 17.39 -19.49
N ARG A 11 -5.33 16.87 -20.67
CA ARG A 11 -5.59 15.45 -20.91
C ARG A 11 -4.31 14.60 -20.87
N TRP A 12 -3.17 15.13 -21.29
CA TRP A 12 -1.87 14.45 -21.25
C TRP A 12 -1.14 14.63 -19.91
N SER A 13 -1.44 15.69 -19.18
CA SER A 13 -0.82 15.94 -17.87
C SER A 13 -1.29 14.96 -16.77
N THR A 14 -2.54 14.51 -16.84
CA THR A 14 -3.10 13.59 -15.81
C THR A 14 -2.35 12.26 -15.71
N PRO A 15 -2.13 11.47 -16.79
CA PRO A 15 -1.37 10.22 -16.69
C PRO A 15 0.08 10.44 -16.30
N ALA A 16 0.70 11.53 -16.74
CA ALA A 16 2.05 11.88 -16.32
C ALA A 16 2.13 12.18 -14.82
N VAL A 17 1.17 12.93 -14.29
CA VAL A 17 1.06 13.22 -12.86
C VAL A 17 0.84 11.93 -12.05
N VAL A 18 -0.05 11.05 -12.49
CA VAL A 18 -0.29 9.74 -11.84
C VAL A 18 0.98 8.90 -11.83
N LEU A 19 1.71 8.86 -12.94
CA LEU A 19 2.99 8.13 -13.03
C LEU A 19 4.02 8.69 -12.05
N VAL A 20 4.20 10.00 -12.02
CA VAL A 20 5.16 10.66 -11.11
C VAL A 20 4.81 10.38 -9.65
N ILE A 21 3.53 10.48 -9.29
CA ILE A 21 3.07 10.15 -7.94
C ILE A 21 3.34 8.69 -7.59
N GLY A 22 3.04 7.76 -8.50
CA GLY A 22 3.30 6.34 -8.31
C GLY A 22 4.80 6.07 -8.07
N VAL A 23 5.67 6.66 -8.88
CA VAL A 23 7.14 6.53 -8.75
C VAL A 23 7.65 7.13 -7.44
N LEU A 24 7.23 8.34 -7.10
CA LEU A 24 7.65 9.00 -5.86
C LEU A 24 7.12 8.29 -4.62
N SER A 25 5.87 7.80 -4.65
CA SER A 25 5.29 7.01 -3.55
C SER A 25 6.02 5.69 -3.37
N PHE A 26 6.36 5.00 -4.47
CA PHE A 26 7.15 3.79 -4.42
C PHE A 26 8.54 4.06 -3.83
N TRP A 27 9.25 5.07 -4.33
CA TRP A 27 10.58 5.43 -3.86
C TRP A 27 10.59 5.82 -2.39
N GLY A 28 9.67 6.71 -1.98
CA GLY A 28 9.56 7.16 -0.60
C GLY A 28 9.22 6.02 0.36
N GLY A 29 8.27 5.15 0.01
CA GLY A 29 7.91 3.99 0.79
C GLY A 29 9.03 2.93 0.83
N PHE A 30 9.73 2.72 -0.27
CA PHE A 30 10.87 1.82 -0.32
C PHE A 30 12.05 2.31 0.52
N ALA A 31 12.34 3.62 0.50
CA ALA A 31 13.43 4.20 1.29
C ALA A 31 13.16 4.14 2.81
N ARG A 32 11.89 4.24 3.21
CA ARG A 32 11.45 4.22 4.61
C ARG A 32 10.91 2.87 5.07
N ARG A 33 11.14 1.78 4.32
CA ARG A 33 10.61 0.46 4.66
C ARG A 33 11.17 -0.05 5.99
N TRP A 34 10.28 -0.34 6.91
CA TRP A 34 10.57 -0.97 8.19
C TRP A 34 9.31 -1.66 8.72
N ILE A 35 9.45 -2.56 9.67
CA ILE A 35 8.33 -3.25 10.30
C ILE A 35 8.30 -2.81 11.77
N SER A 36 7.16 -2.25 12.19
CA SER A 36 6.92 -1.89 13.59
C SER A 36 6.73 -3.12 14.46
N ASP A 37 6.77 -2.93 15.79
CA ASP A 37 6.52 -4.01 16.75
C ASP A 37 5.14 -4.65 16.51
N ASP A 38 4.11 -3.86 16.24
CA ASP A 38 2.77 -4.37 15.89
C ASP A 38 2.79 -5.22 14.63
N GLY A 39 3.58 -4.84 13.63
CA GLY A 39 3.80 -5.65 12.43
C GLY A 39 4.44 -7.00 12.75
N LEU A 40 5.39 -7.04 13.68
CA LEU A 40 6.02 -8.30 14.12
C LEU A 40 5.05 -9.21 14.86
N ILE A 41 4.08 -8.66 15.62
CA ILE A 41 2.99 -9.41 16.24
C ILE A 41 2.16 -10.13 15.16
N VAL A 42 1.78 -9.42 14.09
CA VAL A 42 1.07 -10.03 12.95
C VAL A 42 1.88 -11.16 12.32
N LEU A 43 3.16 -10.94 12.06
CA LEU A 43 4.01 -11.97 11.44
C LEU A 43 4.17 -13.21 12.34
N ARG A 44 4.25 -13.04 13.67
CA ARG A 44 4.27 -14.16 14.62
C ARG A 44 2.98 -14.97 14.56
N THR A 45 1.82 -14.30 14.48
CA THR A 45 0.53 -14.96 14.33
C THR A 45 0.44 -15.74 13.02
N VAL A 46 0.97 -15.20 11.93
CA VAL A 46 1.05 -15.89 10.63
C VAL A 46 1.93 -17.16 10.72
N ARG A 47 3.09 -17.09 11.41
CA ARG A 47 3.96 -18.26 11.62
C ARG A 47 3.23 -19.36 12.40
N ASN A 48 2.46 -19.00 13.42
CA ASN A 48 1.67 -19.98 14.17
C ASN A 48 0.55 -20.58 13.30
N LEU A 49 -0.07 -19.77 12.43
CA LEU A 49 -1.06 -20.26 11.49
C LEU A 49 -0.46 -21.26 10.49
N GLU A 50 0.73 -20.99 9.95
CA GLU A 50 1.48 -21.93 9.08
C GLU A 50 1.84 -23.24 9.79
N ALA A 51 2.18 -23.16 11.08
CA ALA A 51 2.52 -24.33 11.89
C ALA A 51 1.29 -25.15 12.33
N GLY A 52 0.06 -24.74 11.95
CA GLY A 52 -1.16 -25.44 12.34
C GLY A 52 -1.63 -25.14 13.77
N ASN A 53 -1.01 -24.19 14.47
CA ASN A 53 -1.39 -23.79 15.84
C ASN A 53 -2.62 -22.85 15.87
N GLY A 54 -3.10 -22.42 14.69
CA GLY A 54 -4.17 -21.43 14.57
C GLY A 54 -3.68 -19.98 14.64
N PRO A 55 -4.59 -19.00 14.54
CA PRO A 55 -4.27 -17.57 14.54
C PRO A 55 -4.01 -17.06 15.97
N VAL A 56 -3.00 -17.60 16.64
CA VAL A 56 -2.64 -17.30 18.02
C VAL A 56 -1.25 -16.67 18.09
N PHE A 57 -1.01 -15.83 19.07
CA PHE A 57 0.31 -15.24 19.32
C PHE A 57 1.24 -16.23 20.02
N ASN A 58 0.75 -16.88 21.09
CA ASN A 58 1.43 -17.97 21.79
C ASN A 58 0.61 -19.26 21.71
N MET A 59 1.31 -20.39 21.57
CA MET A 59 0.67 -21.69 21.61
C MET A 59 0.00 -21.93 22.97
N GLY A 60 -1.25 -22.41 22.96
CA GLY A 60 -2.02 -22.68 24.15
C GLY A 60 -2.72 -21.48 24.79
N GLU A 61 -2.48 -20.27 24.30
CA GLU A 61 -3.16 -19.07 24.77
C GLU A 61 -4.17 -18.57 23.72
N ARG A 62 -5.42 -18.39 24.13
CA ARG A 62 -6.46 -17.73 23.34
C ARG A 62 -6.51 -16.24 23.67
N VAL A 63 -5.50 -15.49 23.26
CA VAL A 63 -5.46 -14.03 23.41
C VAL A 63 -5.63 -13.42 22.02
N GLU A 64 -6.55 -12.47 21.88
CA GLU A 64 -6.71 -11.68 20.68
C GLU A 64 -5.55 -10.65 20.61
N ALA A 65 -4.45 -11.08 19.98
CA ALA A 65 -3.24 -10.27 19.88
C ALA A 65 -3.17 -9.45 18.59
N ASN A 66 -4.13 -9.64 17.66
CA ASN A 66 -4.07 -9.04 16.33
C ASN A 66 -5.40 -8.41 15.93
N THR A 67 -5.41 -7.09 15.78
CA THR A 67 -6.55 -6.29 15.31
C THR A 67 -6.70 -6.25 13.79
N SER A 68 -5.68 -6.70 13.04
CA SER A 68 -5.62 -6.61 11.58
C SER A 68 -5.83 -7.97 10.89
N THR A 69 -6.97 -8.60 11.16
CA THR A 69 -7.30 -9.96 10.69
C THR A 69 -7.16 -10.10 9.17
N LEU A 70 -7.70 -9.16 8.38
CA LEU A 70 -7.59 -9.20 6.92
C LEU A 70 -6.13 -9.18 6.47
N TRP A 71 -5.32 -8.32 7.06
CA TRP A 71 -3.90 -8.19 6.74
C TRP A 71 -3.13 -9.48 7.03
N GLN A 72 -3.39 -10.10 8.18
CA GLN A 72 -2.84 -11.39 8.59
C GLN A 72 -3.09 -12.47 7.52
N TYR A 73 -4.37 -12.62 7.09
CA TYR A 73 -4.71 -13.65 6.12
C TYR A 73 -4.21 -13.34 4.71
N LEU A 74 -4.08 -12.07 4.32
CA LEU A 74 -3.43 -11.68 3.06
C LEU A 74 -1.96 -12.08 3.05
N ILE A 75 -1.22 -11.79 4.12
CA ILE A 75 0.18 -12.22 4.26
C ILE A 75 0.28 -13.74 4.23
N PHE A 76 -0.57 -14.44 4.99
CA PHE A 76 -0.62 -15.90 5.01
C PHE A 76 -0.85 -16.49 3.61
N LEU A 77 -1.83 -15.98 2.85
CA LEU A 77 -2.14 -16.44 1.50
C LEU A 77 -0.95 -16.24 0.55
N VAL A 78 -0.34 -15.06 0.56
CA VAL A 78 0.83 -14.78 -0.28
C VAL A 78 2.00 -15.69 0.11
N ARG A 79 2.23 -15.88 1.40
CA ARG A 79 3.26 -16.79 1.90
C ARG A 79 3.02 -18.23 1.46
N TRP A 80 1.78 -18.71 1.57
CA TRP A 80 1.39 -20.07 1.17
C TRP A 80 1.64 -20.33 -0.31
N VAL A 81 1.41 -19.33 -1.17
CA VAL A 81 1.63 -19.45 -2.63
C VAL A 81 3.10 -19.27 -3.01
N THR A 82 3.80 -18.31 -2.41
CA THR A 82 5.15 -17.89 -2.87
C THR A 82 6.29 -18.54 -2.11
N HIS A 83 6.04 -19.02 -0.90
CA HIS A 83 7.06 -19.50 0.05
C HIS A 83 8.17 -18.47 0.38
N ALA A 84 7.94 -17.18 0.06
CA ALA A 84 8.87 -16.09 0.34
C ALA A 84 8.92 -15.77 1.84
N ASN A 85 9.94 -15.05 2.30
CA ASN A 85 10.03 -14.65 3.71
C ASN A 85 8.89 -13.71 4.12
N LEU A 86 8.39 -13.86 5.35
CA LEU A 86 7.21 -13.11 5.84
C LEU A 86 7.46 -11.61 5.92
N GLU A 87 8.65 -11.21 6.34
CA GLU A 87 9.05 -9.81 6.46
C GLU A 87 9.03 -9.12 5.09
N GLY A 88 9.59 -9.78 4.08
CA GLY A 88 9.56 -9.30 2.69
C GLY A 88 8.13 -9.19 2.17
N ILE A 89 7.30 -10.21 2.40
CA ILE A 89 5.89 -10.18 1.99
C ILE A 89 5.17 -8.99 2.63
N ALA A 90 5.31 -8.78 3.92
CA ALA A 90 4.65 -7.67 4.62
C ALA A 90 5.08 -6.31 4.05
N ILE A 91 6.39 -6.11 3.85
CA ILE A 91 6.93 -4.85 3.30
C ILE A 91 6.45 -4.62 1.87
N TYR A 92 6.65 -5.59 0.98
CA TYR A 92 6.38 -5.37 -0.45
C TYR A 92 4.88 -5.39 -0.78
N LEU A 93 4.10 -6.22 -0.08
CA LEU A 93 2.64 -6.21 -0.22
C LEU A 93 2.06 -4.89 0.29
N GLY A 94 2.52 -4.40 1.45
CA GLY A 94 2.11 -3.11 1.99
C GLY A 94 2.47 -1.95 1.06
N LEU A 95 3.70 -1.94 0.54
CA LEU A 95 4.15 -0.94 -0.42
C LEU A 95 3.32 -0.98 -1.72
N PHE A 96 3.07 -2.16 -2.26
CA PHE A 96 2.24 -2.34 -3.45
C PHE A 96 0.82 -1.79 -3.24
N LEU A 97 0.17 -2.15 -2.13
CA LEU A 97 -1.19 -1.69 -1.83
C LEU A 97 -1.24 -0.17 -1.60
N ALA A 98 -0.23 0.40 -0.94
CA ALA A 98 -0.14 1.84 -0.74
C ALA A 98 0.00 2.60 -2.07
N VAL A 99 0.90 2.15 -2.95
CA VAL A 99 1.08 2.73 -4.29
C VAL A 99 -0.19 2.56 -5.13
N ALA A 100 -0.82 1.39 -5.11
CA ALA A 100 -2.06 1.14 -5.83
C ALA A 100 -3.19 2.06 -5.35
N ALA A 101 -3.34 2.24 -4.04
CA ALA A 101 -4.32 3.17 -3.47
C ALA A 101 -4.08 4.62 -3.91
N MET A 102 -2.82 5.07 -3.94
CA MET A 102 -2.44 6.41 -4.42
C MET A 102 -2.75 6.60 -5.91
N VAL A 103 -2.43 5.61 -6.74
CA VAL A 103 -2.70 5.65 -8.19
C VAL A 103 -4.20 5.66 -8.46
N VAL A 104 -4.95 4.77 -7.83
CA VAL A 104 -6.41 4.68 -7.98
C VAL A 104 -7.08 5.95 -7.45
N GLY A 105 -6.70 6.42 -6.28
CA GLY A 105 -7.26 7.64 -5.68
C GLY A 105 -7.01 8.88 -6.54
N THR A 106 -5.81 9.01 -7.10
CA THR A 106 -5.46 10.12 -8.01
C THR A 106 -6.25 10.02 -9.32
N GLY A 107 -6.34 8.82 -9.91
CA GLY A 107 -7.11 8.58 -11.12
C GLY A 107 -8.61 8.86 -10.94
N ALA A 108 -9.19 8.41 -9.83
CA ALA A 108 -10.58 8.68 -9.49
C ALA A 108 -10.84 10.18 -9.27
N SER A 109 -9.93 10.88 -8.59
CA SER A 109 -10.03 12.33 -8.41
C SER A 109 -9.99 13.09 -9.73
N ALA A 110 -9.17 12.63 -10.68
CA ALA A 110 -9.09 13.20 -12.02
C ALA A 110 -10.37 13.00 -12.85
N SER A 111 -11.11 11.89 -12.64
CA SER A 111 -12.35 11.61 -13.36
C SER A 111 -13.53 12.46 -12.89
N VAL A 112 -13.50 12.93 -11.64
CA VAL A 112 -14.57 13.74 -11.02
C VAL A 112 -14.37 15.24 -11.27
N ARG A 113 -13.15 15.69 -11.48
CA ARG A 113 -12.81 17.11 -11.69
C ARG A 113 -12.54 17.43 -13.15
N SER A 114 -13.16 18.48 -13.67
CA SER A 114 -12.91 19.02 -15.01
C SER A 114 -11.68 19.94 -15.10
N GLY A 115 -10.68 19.80 -14.23
CA GLY A 115 -9.47 20.64 -14.18
C GLY A 115 -8.23 19.87 -13.73
N ALA A 116 -7.07 20.55 -13.73
CA ALA A 116 -5.82 19.98 -13.27
C ALA A 116 -5.94 19.49 -11.82
N VAL A 117 -5.64 18.21 -11.60
CA VAL A 117 -5.64 17.60 -10.26
C VAL A 117 -4.28 17.83 -9.63
N LEU A 118 -4.22 18.70 -8.62
CA LEU A 118 -3.07 18.76 -7.73
C LEU A 118 -3.29 17.68 -6.66
N PRO A 119 -2.44 16.64 -6.61
CA PRO A 119 -2.59 15.56 -5.63
C PRO A 119 -2.03 16.00 -4.28
N ALA A 120 -2.70 16.95 -3.63
CA ALA A 120 -2.26 17.49 -2.35
C ALA A 120 -2.03 16.39 -1.30
N GLY A 121 -2.87 15.35 -1.30
CA GLY A 121 -2.70 14.20 -0.41
C GLY A 121 -1.41 13.41 -0.65
N ALA A 122 -1.01 13.24 -1.92
CA ALA A 122 0.25 12.57 -2.24
C ALA A 122 1.47 13.41 -1.84
N LEU A 123 1.40 14.74 -2.00
CA LEU A 123 2.46 15.65 -1.56
C LEU A 123 2.60 15.64 -0.04
N VAL A 124 1.49 15.61 0.71
CA VAL A 124 1.51 15.47 2.17
C VAL A 124 2.13 14.14 2.58
N TYR A 125 1.75 13.03 1.94
CA TYR A 125 2.33 11.71 2.22
C TYR A 125 3.84 11.66 1.99
N LEU A 126 4.34 12.33 0.94
CA LEU A 126 5.77 12.39 0.64
C LEU A 126 6.55 13.34 1.55
N ALA A 127 5.89 14.34 2.12
CA ALA A 127 6.49 15.35 2.99
C ALA A 127 6.56 14.92 4.47
N LEU A 128 5.80 13.90 4.88
CA LEU A 128 5.85 13.37 6.24
C LEU A 128 7.14 12.55 6.44
N PRO A 129 7.86 12.76 7.55
CA PRO A 129 9.08 12.04 7.89
C PRO A 129 8.85 10.55 8.16
#